data_b0215546ec250778b6246308708eb760
#
_entry.id   b0215546ec250778b6246308708eb760
#
_cell.length_a   1.000
_cell.length_b   1.000
_cell.length_c   1.000
_cell.angle_alpha   90.00
_cell.angle_beta   90.00
_cell.angle_gamma   90.00
#
_symmetry.space_group_name_H-M   'P 1'
#
loop_
_entity.id
_entity.type
_entity.pdbx_description
1 polymer ?
#
loop_
_entity_poly.entity_id
_entity_poly.type
_entity_poly.pdbx_seq_one_letter_code
_entity_poly.pdbx_strand_id
1 'polypeptide(L)'
;MTSAAKGPFWMATGWRLIGIVVLLALIWHVGAGDVFRVVLGVDPLSLASGALLTMGVLFLRSWRWRILCGGFDINLSVGDAIRLYLLGTFVSSIAPGRAGDFAKAYYLRERQPEAGLAVGIATVAYDRLLDLGQISALALGAIVVVPWVPEKIGPPLVFFGLTGFVISTVWRPVREGLMARPLNWVLRRLPGEDGPPPPAPQTANVLGAQALTLASLIGLAGVSVVLSRGLSISTPVWRLAVLAAVGALVSLIPVTTLGIGTRDALYVSAASLLGTSPA
;
A
#
# COMPACT_ATOMS: atom_id res chain seq x y z
N MET A 1 1.28 32.19 -23.19
CA MET A 1 2.41 31.27 -23.03
C MET A 1 2.98 31.48 -21.64
N THR A 2 2.47 30.78 -20.65
CA THR A 2 2.94 30.85 -19.26
C THR A 2 3.90 29.68 -19.04
N SER A 3 5.16 30.02 -18.82
CA SER A 3 6.24 29.11 -18.44
C SER A 3 5.84 28.31 -17.21
N ALA A 4 5.49 27.05 -17.39
CA ALA A 4 5.35 26.09 -16.29
C ALA A 4 6.73 25.98 -15.65
N ALA A 5 6.86 26.50 -14.43
CA ALA A 5 8.06 26.35 -13.62
C ALA A 5 8.36 24.85 -13.47
N LYS A 6 9.34 24.38 -14.23
CA LYS A 6 9.94 23.03 -14.04
C LYS A 6 10.54 23.02 -12.63
N GLY A 7 9.82 22.44 -11.69
CA GLY A 7 10.42 22.16 -10.38
C GLY A 7 11.73 21.40 -10.60
N PRO A 8 12.77 21.68 -9.80
CA PRO A 8 14.12 21.20 -10.09
C PRO A 8 14.10 19.66 -10.11
N PHE A 9 14.43 19.09 -11.25
CA PHE A 9 14.61 17.65 -11.51
C PHE A 9 15.48 16.95 -10.43
N TRP A 10 16.39 17.68 -9.83
CA TRP A 10 17.27 17.28 -8.73
C TRP A 10 16.53 16.89 -7.45
N MET A 11 15.39 17.52 -7.12
CA MET A 11 14.63 17.15 -5.92
C MET A 11 13.99 15.77 -6.07
N ALA A 12 13.42 15.45 -7.24
CA ALA A 12 12.83 14.13 -7.50
C ALA A 12 13.87 13.00 -7.52
N THR A 13 15.10 13.30 -7.93
CA THR A 13 16.22 12.34 -7.97
C THR A 13 16.82 12.15 -6.57
N GLY A 14 16.95 13.21 -5.77
CA GLY A 14 17.52 13.15 -4.42
C GLY A 14 16.77 12.19 -3.49
N TRP A 15 15.44 12.21 -3.49
CA TRP A 15 14.63 11.31 -2.67
C TRP A 15 14.81 9.82 -3.00
N ARG A 16 15.06 9.49 -4.28
CA ARG A 16 15.35 8.11 -4.70
C ARG A 16 16.69 7.63 -4.16
N LEU A 17 17.69 8.53 -4.15
CA LEU A 17 19.02 8.20 -3.65
C LEU A 17 19.02 7.95 -2.14
N ILE A 18 18.19 8.67 -1.36
CA ILE A 18 18.10 8.47 0.09
C ILE A 18 17.74 7.01 0.42
N GLY A 19 16.72 6.45 -0.22
CA GLY A 19 16.33 5.05 0.01
C GLY A 19 17.43 4.06 -0.31
N ILE A 20 18.13 4.26 -1.43
CA ILE A 20 19.26 3.42 -1.83
C ILE A 20 20.42 3.56 -0.85
N VAL A 21 20.75 4.79 -0.45
CA VAL A 21 21.83 5.04 0.53
C VAL A 21 21.51 4.37 1.87
N VAL A 22 20.27 4.49 2.36
CA VAL A 22 19.86 3.83 3.61
C VAL A 22 19.95 2.31 3.47
N LEU A 23 19.49 1.74 2.35
CA LEU A 23 19.60 0.31 2.10
C LEU A 23 21.06 -0.16 2.06
N LEU A 24 21.92 0.55 1.33
CA LEU A 24 23.35 0.23 1.26
C LEU A 24 24.03 0.34 2.63
N ALA A 25 23.68 1.37 3.41
CA ALA A 25 24.19 1.52 4.77
C ALA A 25 23.74 0.37 5.69
N LEU A 26 22.50 -0.09 5.56
CA LEU A 26 22.00 -1.27 6.29
C LEU A 26 22.73 -2.55 5.88
N ILE A 27 22.90 -2.79 4.58
CA ILE A 27 23.67 -3.95 4.08
C ILE A 27 25.10 -3.92 4.59
N TRP A 28 25.72 -2.74 4.60
CA TRP A 28 27.04 -2.55 5.15
C TRP A 28 27.10 -2.84 6.65
N HIS A 29 26.12 -2.32 7.40
CA HIS A 29 26.04 -2.50 8.86
C HIS A 29 25.80 -3.96 9.27
N VAL A 30 24.93 -4.66 8.55
CA VAL A 30 24.63 -6.09 8.80
C VAL A 30 25.76 -7.02 8.29
N GLY A 31 26.51 -6.57 7.30
CA GLY A 31 27.54 -7.39 6.63
C GLY A 31 27.06 -7.90 5.27
N ALA A 32 27.61 -7.33 4.19
CA ALA A 32 27.20 -7.70 2.83
C ALA A 32 27.38 -9.20 2.53
N GLY A 33 28.44 -9.82 3.07
CA GLY A 33 28.69 -11.26 2.90
C GLY A 33 27.63 -12.13 3.55
N ASP A 34 27.14 -11.73 4.73
CA ASP A 34 26.11 -12.47 5.45
C ASP A 34 24.74 -12.32 4.76
N VAL A 35 24.40 -11.13 4.31
CA VAL A 35 23.19 -10.89 3.51
C VAL A 35 23.21 -11.77 2.25
N PHE A 36 24.34 -11.81 1.53
CA PHE A 36 24.46 -12.61 0.32
C PHE A 36 24.35 -14.12 0.59
N ARG A 37 24.97 -14.60 1.67
CA ARG A 37 24.88 -16.00 2.10
C ARG A 37 23.45 -16.39 2.45
N VAL A 38 22.72 -15.54 3.19
CA VAL A 38 21.33 -15.76 3.55
C VAL A 38 20.44 -15.81 2.31
N VAL A 39 20.61 -14.87 1.36
CA VAL A 39 19.82 -14.84 0.11
C VAL A 39 20.05 -16.10 -0.74
N LEU A 40 21.29 -16.55 -0.84
CA LEU A 40 21.63 -17.78 -1.58
C LEU A 40 21.19 -19.07 -0.86
N GLY A 41 21.01 -19.01 0.45
CA GLY A 41 20.55 -20.14 1.27
C GLY A 41 19.03 -20.30 1.35
N VAL A 42 18.25 -19.40 0.74
CA VAL A 42 16.78 -19.50 0.76
C VAL A 42 16.34 -20.74 -0.01
N ASP A 43 15.47 -21.54 0.61
CA ASP A 43 14.87 -22.69 -0.04
C ASP A 43 14.13 -22.29 -1.33
N PRO A 44 14.48 -22.88 -2.50
CA PRO A 44 13.85 -22.54 -3.78
C PRO A 44 12.32 -22.74 -3.81
N LEU A 45 11.80 -23.73 -3.08
CA LEU A 45 10.37 -23.98 -3.00
C LEU A 45 9.65 -22.85 -2.24
N SER A 46 10.28 -22.32 -1.20
CA SER A 46 9.79 -21.16 -0.45
C SER A 46 9.80 -19.89 -1.32
N LEU A 47 10.83 -19.69 -2.15
CA LEU A 47 10.85 -18.59 -3.11
C LEU A 47 9.73 -18.70 -4.15
N ALA A 48 9.56 -19.88 -4.75
CA ALA A 48 8.52 -20.12 -5.74
C ALA A 48 7.11 -19.94 -5.12
N SER A 49 6.89 -20.48 -3.92
CA SER A 49 5.63 -20.33 -3.18
C SER A 49 5.35 -18.88 -2.81
N GLY A 50 6.36 -18.15 -2.35
CA GLY A 50 6.26 -16.72 -2.05
C GLY A 50 5.95 -15.88 -3.30
N ALA A 51 6.56 -16.20 -4.44
CA ALA A 51 6.27 -15.55 -5.72
C ALA A 51 4.83 -15.83 -6.17
N LEU A 52 4.36 -17.08 -6.07
CA LEU A 52 2.99 -17.46 -6.43
C LEU A 52 1.96 -16.76 -5.55
N LEU A 53 2.18 -16.71 -4.23
CA LEU A 53 1.33 -15.97 -3.30
C LEU A 53 1.31 -14.47 -3.62
N THR A 54 2.46 -13.89 -3.97
CA THR A 54 2.56 -12.48 -4.37
C THR A 54 1.74 -12.20 -5.64
N MET A 55 1.80 -13.10 -6.63
CA MET A 55 0.95 -13.01 -7.83
C MET A 55 -0.55 -13.08 -7.46
N GLY A 56 -0.93 -13.98 -6.54
CA GLY A 56 -2.28 -14.06 -6.01
C GLY A 56 -2.73 -12.76 -5.34
N VAL A 57 -1.86 -12.15 -4.53
CA VAL A 57 -2.12 -10.84 -3.90
C VAL A 57 -2.32 -9.73 -4.95
N LEU A 58 -1.49 -9.68 -5.99
CA LEU A 58 -1.64 -8.73 -7.09
C LEU A 58 -2.95 -8.93 -7.85
N PHE A 59 -3.35 -10.18 -8.08
CA PHE A 59 -4.64 -10.51 -8.67
C PHE A 59 -5.81 -10.03 -7.81
N LEU A 60 -5.81 -10.32 -6.50
CA LEU A 60 -6.84 -9.84 -5.56
C LEU A 60 -6.95 -8.32 -5.54
N ARG A 61 -5.83 -7.61 -5.55
CA ARG A 61 -5.80 -6.14 -5.60
C ARG A 61 -6.30 -5.58 -6.92
N SER A 62 -6.00 -6.23 -8.04
CA SER A 62 -6.55 -5.86 -9.35
C SER A 62 -8.07 -6.04 -9.39
N TRP A 63 -8.55 -7.16 -8.84
CA TRP A 63 -9.98 -7.44 -8.74
C TRP A 63 -10.69 -6.45 -7.81
N ARG A 64 -10.08 -6.11 -6.68
CA ARG A 64 -10.58 -5.07 -5.77
C ARG A 64 -10.79 -3.74 -6.51
N TRP A 65 -9.78 -3.29 -7.27
CA TRP A 65 -9.88 -2.06 -8.02
C TRP A 65 -10.97 -2.12 -9.09
N ARG A 66 -11.14 -3.27 -9.74
CA ARG A 66 -12.27 -3.51 -10.66
C ARG A 66 -13.63 -3.34 -9.98
N ILE A 67 -13.79 -3.88 -8.78
CA ILE A 67 -15.03 -3.72 -7.99
C ILE A 67 -15.26 -2.25 -7.65
N LEU A 68 -14.23 -1.51 -7.27
CA LEU A 68 -14.33 -0.06 -7.02
C LEU A 68 -14.73 0.70 -8.28
N CYS A 69 -14.17 0.38 -9.43
CA CYS A 69 -14.57 0.95 -10.72
C CYS A 69 -16.06 0.69 -11.00
N GLY A 70 -16.56 -0.52 -10.73
CA GLY A 70 -17.98 -0.83 -10.82
C GLY A 70 -18.85 0.01 -9.91
N GLY A 71 -18.33 0.47 -8.78
CA GLY A 71 -19.03 1.40 -7.88
C GLY A 71 -19.21 2.82 -8.43
N PHE A 72 -18.50 3.14 -9.53
CA PHE A 72 -18.62 4.37 -10.33
C PHE A 72 -19.21 4.10 -11.72
N ASP A 73 -19.95 2.99 -11.87
CA ASP A 73 -20.56 2.55 -13.14
C ASP A 73 -19.56 2.28 -14.27
N ILE A 74 -18.29 2.05 -13.93
CA ILE A 74 -17.24 1.70 -14.88
C ILE A 74 -17.10 0.19 -15.00
N ASN A 75 -17.48 -0.37 -16.15
CA ASN A 75 -17.35 -1.80 -16.43
C ASN A 75 -15.99 -2.13 -17.04
N LEU A 76 -15.08 -2.66 -16.20
CA LEU A 76 -13.80 -3.18 -16.67
C LEU A 76 -13.83 -4.69 -16.83
N SER A 77 -13.23 -5.20 -17.91
CA SER A 77 -12.91 -6.62 -18.01
C SER A 77 -11.86 -7.01 -16.96
N VAL A 78 -11.84 -8.27 -16.54
CA VAL A 78 -10.81 -8.76 -15.60
C VAL A 78 -9.41 -8.55 -16.16
N GLY A 79 -9.22 -8.80 -17.44
CA GLY A 79 -7.94 -8.61 -18.13
C GLY A 79 -7.46 -7.16 -18.12
N ASP A 80 -8.36 -6.21 -18.40
CA ASP A 80 -8.01 -4.79 -18.37
C ASP A 80 -7.72 -4.31 -16.95
N ALA A 81 -8.49 -4.75 -15.97
CA ALA A 81 -8.24 -4.43 -14.57
C ALA A 81 -6.84 -4.90 -14.12
N ILE A 82 -6.44 -6.11 -14.48
CA ILE A 82 -5.11 -6.64 -14.18
C ILE A 82 -4.03 -5.82 -14.89
N ARG A 83 -4.17 -5.59 -16.19
CA ARG A 83 -3.19 -4.83 -16.98
C ARG A 83 -2.99 -3.41 -16.44
N LEU A 84 -4.08 -2.68 -16.21
CA LEU A 84 -4.03 -1.31 -15.70
C LEU A 84 -3.49 -1.25 -14.27
N TYR A 85 -3.85 -2.22 -13.42
CA TYR A 85 -3.34 -2.30 -12.06
C TYR A 85 -1.84 -2.57 -12.02
N LEU A 86 -1.36 -3.54 -12.81
CA LEU A 86 0.07 -3.86 -12.91
C LEU A 86 0.88 -2.71 -13.50
N LEU A 87 0.35 -2.05 -14.53
CA LEU A 87 0.97 -0.85 -15.11
C LEU A 87 1.10 0.27 -14.06
N GLY A 88 0.02 0.57 -13.33
CA GLY A 88 0.05 1.55 -12.24
C GLY A 88 1.05 1.19 -11.14
N THR A 89 1.12 -0.09 -10.77
CA THR A 89 2.08 -0.59 -9.80
C THR A 89 3.51 -0.45 -10.31
N PHE A 90 3.78 -0.79 -11.56
CA PHE A 90 5.08 -0.62 -12.20
C PHE A 90 5.51 0.86 -12.24
N VAL A 91 4.63 1.75 -12.69
CA VAL A 91 4.92 3.20 -12.71
C VAL A 91 5.14 3.72 -11.29
N SER A 92 4.36 3.25 -10.29
CA SER A 92 4.53 3.61 -8.88
C SER A 92 5.85 3.13 -8.29
N SER A 93 6.44 2.06 -8.83
CA SER A 93 7.77 1.58 -8.38
C SER A 93 8.89 2.52 -8.81
N ILE A 94 8.67 3.30 -9.86
CA ILE A 94 9.65 4.24 -10.40
C ILE A 94 9.35 5.67 -9.92
N ALA A 95 8.08 6.03 -9.76
CA ALA A 95 7.66 7.37 -9.38
C ALA A 95 7.76 7.59 -7.85
N PRO A 96 8.26 8.77 -7.40
CA PRO A 96 8.30 9.09 -5.98
C PRO A 96 6.90 9.22 -5.39
N GLY A 97 6.73 8.88 -4.11
CA GLY A 97 5.48 9.05 -3.38
C GLY A 97 4.29 8.27 -3.93
N ARG A 98 4.54 7.17 -4.70
CA ARG A 98 3.50 6.36 -5.35
C ARG A 98 2.59 7.15 -6.31
N ALA A 99 3.06 8.29 -6.82
CA ALA A 99 2.32 9.10 -7.80
C ALA A 99 1.96 8.31 -9.06
N GLY A 100 2.72 7.26 -9.37
CA GLY A 100 2.42 6.34 -10.47
C GLY A 100 1.10 5.59 -10.35
N ASP A 101 0.52 5.49 -9.15
CA ASP A 101 -0.82 4.91 -8.98
C ASP A 101 -1.89 5.70 -9.78
N PHE A 102 -1.69 7.01 -9.96
CA PHE A 102 -2.57 7.84 -10.79
C PHE A 102 -2.42 7.57 -12.28
N ALA A 103 -1.37 6.88 -12.72
CA ALA A 103 -1.27 6.39 -14.10
C ALA A 103 -2.45 5.47 -14.45
N LYS A 104 -2.99 4.73 -13.48
CA LYS A 104 -4.23 3.93 -13.67
C LYS A 104 -5.40 4.80 -14.12
N ALA A 105 -5.57 5.98 -13.52
CA ALA A 105 -6.65 6.91 -13.88
C ALA A 105 -6.49 7.44 -15.31
N TYR A 106 -5.26 7.78 -15.71
CA TYR A 106 -4.96 8.24 -17.05
C TYR A 106 -5.26 7.16 -18.10
N TYR A 107 -4.75 5.95 -17.90
CA TYR A 107 -4.99 4.85 -18.85
C TYR A 107 -6.43 4.33 -18.81
N LEU A 108 -7.15 4.48 -17.69
CA LEU A 108 -8.58 4.21 -17.62
C LEU A 108 -9.35 5.13 -18.55
N ARG A 109 -9.05 6.44 -18.53
CA ARG A 109 -9.62 7.41 -19.46
C ARG A 109 -9.34 7.07 -20.93
N GLU A 110 -8.15 6.57 -21.27
CA GLU A 110 -7.84 6.15 -22.65
C GLU A 110 -8.68 4.95 -23.09
N ARG A 111 -9.00 4.04 -22.17
CA ARG A 111 -9.83 2.84 -22.45
C ARG A 111 -11.32 3.12 -22.40
N GLN A 112 -11.74 4.04 -21.57
CA GLN A 112 -13.13 4.46 -21.36
C GLN A 112 -13.21 5.99 -21.26
N PRO A 113 -13.17 6.69 -22.39
CA PRO A 113 -13.17 8.15 -22.43
C PRO A 113 -14.41 8.76 -21.75
N GLU A 114 -15.53 8.05 -21.79
CA GLU A 114 -16.80 8.48 -21.17
C GLU A 114 -16.72 8.61 -19.65
N ALA A 115 -15.84 7.85 -18.98
CA ALA A 115 -15.67 7.91 -17.54
C ALA A 115 -15.05 9.22 -17.05
N GLY A 116 -14.26 9.89 -17.91
CA GLY A 116 -13.51 11.08 -17.52
C GLY A 116 -12.34 10.82 -16.60
N LEU A 117 -11.42 11.77 -16.52
CA LEU A 117 -10.23 11.66 -15.66
C LEU A 117 -10.58 11.82 -14.19
N ALA A 118 -11.58 12.66 -13.86
CA ALA A 118 -12.04 12.89 -12.48
C ALA A 118 -12.49 11.59 -11.80
N VAL A 119 -13.28 10.77 -12.50
CA VAL A 119 -13.74 9.48 -11.98
C VAL A 119 -12.58 8.51 -11.86
N GLY A 120 -11.68 8.47 -12.83
CA GLY A 120 -10.46 7.66 -12.75
C GLY A 120 -9.62 8.00 -11.50
N ILE A 121 -9.40 9.29 -11.21
CA ILE A 121 -8.71 9.76 -10.02
C ILE A 121 -9.47 9.38 -8.76
N ALA A 122 -10.79 9.51 -8.75
CA ALA A 122 -11.62 9.10 -7.62
C ALA A 122 -11.46 7.61 -7.31
N THR A 123 -11.48 6.72 -8.32
CA THR A 123 -11.27 5.27 -8.09
C THR A 123 -9.94 5.00 -7.42
N VAL A 124 -8.85 5.69 -7.82
CA VAL A 124 -7.53 5.55 -7.21
C VAL A 124 -7.51 6.11 -5.80
N ALA A 125 -8.14 7.25 -5.56
CA ALA A 125 -8.21 7.87 -4.23
C ALA A 125 -8.97 6.98 -3.23
N TYR A 126 -10.10 6.40 -3.63
CA TYR A 126 -10.83 5.44 -2.79
C TYR A 126 -10.05 4.15 -2.58
N ASP A 127 -9.33 3.64 -3.59
CA ASP A 127 -8.43 2.49 -3.46
C ASP A 127 -7.36 2.75 -2.37
N ARG A 128 -6.79 3.95 -2.32
CA ARG A 128 -5.82 4.35 -1.29
C ARG A 128 -6.46 4.57 0.08
N LEU A 129 -7.67 5.14 0.15
CA LEU A 129 -8.40 5.29 1.40
C LEU A 129 -8.64 3.93 2.07
N LEU A 130 -9.04 2.93 1.31
CA LEU A 130 -9.27 1.58 1.82
C LEU A 130 -7.97 0.93 2.32
N ASP A 131 -6.87 1.06 1.57
CA ASP A 131 -5.55 0.58 2.01
C ASP A 131 -5.14 1.25 3.32
N LEU A 132 -5.20 2.58 3.38
CA LEU A 132 -4.81 3.36 4.56
C LEU A 132 -5.64 2.97 5.78
N GLY A 133 -6.96 2.88 5.62
CA GLY A 133 -7.87 2.52 6.70
C GLY A 133 -7.56 1.14 7.29
N GLN A 134 -7.41 0.12 6.44
CA GLN A 134 -7.13 -1.24 6.91
C GLN A 134 -5.73 -1.38 7.51
N ILE A 135 -4.72 -0.80 6.88
CA ILE A 135 -3.35 -0.85 7.40
C ILE A 135 -3.28 -0.13 8.74
N SER A 136 -3.95 1.02 8.88
CA SER A 136 -4.01 1.74 10.15
C SER A 136 -4.72 0.94 11.24
N ALA A 137 -5.85 0.29 10.92
CA ALA A 137 -6.57 -0.56 11.85
C ALA A 137 -5.73 -1.76 12.31
N LEU A 138 -5.01 -2.41 11.40
CA LEU A 138 -4.11 -3.51 11.71
C LEU A 138 -2.89 -3.05 12.53
N ALA A 139 -2.30 -1.91 12.19
CA ALA A 139 -1.17 -1.36 12.93
C ALA A 139 -1.57 -0.99 14.37
N LEU A 140 -2.74 -0.38 14.55
CA LEU A 140 -3.30 -0.10 15.88
C LEU A 140 -3.59 -1.39 16.65
N GLY A 141 -4.14 -2.42 15.99
CA GLY A 141 -4.34 -3.74 16.56
C GLY A 141 -3.02 -4.40 16.99
N ALA A 142 -2.00 -4.25 16.16
CA ALA A 142 -0.66 -4.77 16.45
C ALA A 142 -0.01 -4.10 17.66
N ILE A 143 -0.17 -2.80 17.82
CA ILE A 143 0.36 -2.02 18.96
C ILE A 143 -0.15 -2.56 20.30
N VAL A 144 -1.41 -3.02 20.37
CA VAL A 144 -1.99 -3.57 21.61
C VAL A 144 -1.35 -4.90 22.04
N VAL A 145 -0.85 -5.66 21.08
CA VAL A 145 -0.23 -6.96 21.35
C VAL A 145 1.24 -6.82 21.79
N VAL A 146 1.79 -5.61 21.68
CA VAL A 146 3.19 -5.35 22.04
C VAL A 146 3.33 -5.01 23.52
N PRO A 147 4.19 -5.72 24.30
CA PRO A 147 4.24 -5.63 25.77
C PRO A 147 4.56 -4.25 26.34
N TRP A 148 5.09 -3.32 25.55
CA TRP A 148 5.47 -1.97 25.99
C TRP A 148 4.36 -0.92 25.79
N VAL A 149 3.22 -1.28 25.21
CA VAL A 149 2.05 -0.39 25.14
C VAL A 149 1.26 -0.56 26.45
N PRO A 150 1.00 0.53 27.18
CA PRO A 150 0.21 0.45 28.42
C PRO A 150 -1.17 -0.16 28.13
N GLU A 151 -1.57 -1.16 28.90
CA GLU A 151 -2.86 -1.86 28.79
C GLU A 151 -4.06 -0.89 28.80
N LYS A 152 -3.91 0.28 29.43
CA LYS A 152 -4.96 1.32 29.49
C LYS A 152 -5.13 2.09 28.18
N ILE A 153 -4.11 2.14 27.32
CA ILE A 153 -4.10 2.95 26.08
C ILE A 153 -4.38 2.08 24.86
N GLY A 154 -3.88 0.85 24.86
CA GLY A 154 -3.98 -0.05 23.73
C GLY A 154 -5.42 -0.32 23.27
N PRO A 155 -6.31 -0.87 24.13
CA PRO A 155 -7.68 -1.19 23.76
C PRO A 155 -8.50 0.00 23.24
N PRO A 156 -8.47 1.21 23.86
CA PRO A 156 -9.11 2.38 23.31
C PRO A 156 -8.61 2.74 21.92
N LEU A 157 -7.31 2.72 21.66
CA LEU A 157 -6.75 3.04 20.33
C LEU A 157 -7.25 2.08 19.26
N VAL A 158 -7.29 0.78 19.54
CA VAL A 158 -7.85 -0.22 18.62
C VAL A 158 -9.33 0.03 18.38
N PHE A 159 -10.09 0.24 19.44
CA PHE A 159 -11.53 0.49 19.33
C PHE A 159 -11.80 1.73 18.47
N PHE A 160 -11.15 2.85 18.71
CA PHE A 160 -11.33 4.08 17.92
C PHE A 160 -10.81 3.92 16.49
N GLY A 161 -9.67 3.22 16.30
CA GLY A 161 -9.15 2.93 14.96
C GLY A 161 -10.08 2.07 14.13
N LEU A 162 -10.58 0.96 14.69
CA LEU A 162 -11.54 0.08 14.03
C LEU A 162 -12.88 0.78 13.79
N THR A 163 -13.39 1.50 14.77
CA THR A 163 -14.66 2.24 14.64
C THR A 163 -14.55 3.33 13.57
N GLY A 164 -13.47 4.12 13.60
CA GLY A 164 -13.21 5.12 12.57
C GLY A 164 -13.07 4.52 11.17
N PHE A 165 -12.40 3.36 11.06
CA PHE A 165 -12.28 2.62 9.82
C PHE A 165 -13.66 2.14 9.32
N VAL A 166 -14.46 1.50 10.15
CA VAL A 166 -15.80 1.03 9.78
C VAL A 166 -16.69 2.21 9.35
N ILE A 167 -16.72 3.27 10.14
CA ILE A 167 -17.50 4.48 9.82
C ILE A 167 -17.05 5.08 8.48
N SER A 168 -15.74 5.25 8.27
CA SER A 168 -15.22 5.86 7.05
C SER A 168 -15.46 5.04 5.79
N THR A 169 -15.59 3.73 5.93
CA THR A 169 -15.78 2.82 4.79
C THR A 169 -17.24 2.48 4.52
N VAL A 170 -18.06 2.33 5.55
CA VAL A 170 -19.46 1.92 5.43
C VAL A 170 -20.39 3.14 5.31
N TRP A 171 -20.15 4.18 6.07
CA TRP A 171 -21.03 5.35 6.10
C TRP A 171 -20.72 6.31 4.94
N ARG A 172 -21.57 6.25 3.92
CA ARG A 172 -21.42 7.04 2.69
C ARG A 172 -21.21 8.55 2.90
N PRO A 173 -21.97 9.25 3.76
CA PRO A 173 -21.76 10.69 3.99
C PRO A 173 -20.35 11.02 4.54
N VAL A 174 -19.79 10.15 5.39
CA VAL A 174 -18.43 10.33 5.90
C VAL A 174 -17.40 10.09 4.81
N ARG A 175 -17.57 9.05 3.98
CA ARG A 175 -16.69 8.82 2.83
C ARG A 175 -16.67 10.01 1.87
N GLU A 176 -17.85 10.53 1.53
CA GLU A 176 -17.98 11.70 0.66
C GLU A 176 -17.28 12.92 1.28
N GLY A 177 -17.51 13.18 2.56
CA GLY A 177 -16.87 14.29 3.28
C GLY A 177 -15.36 14.19 3.35
N LEU A 178 -14.81 12.99 3.61
CA LEU A 178 -13.37 12.74 3.66
C LEU A 178 -12.69 12.93 2.29
N MET A 179 -13.37 12.56 1.20
CA MET A 179 -12.80 12.61 -0.14
C MET A 179 -13.09 13.92 -0.88
N ALA A 180 -14.16 14.63 -0.54
CA ALA A 180 -14.57 15.82 -1.28
C ALA A 180 -13.48 16.90 -1.34
N ARG A 181 -12.85 17.24 -0.21
CA ARG A 181 -11.82 18.29 -0.16
C ARG A 181 -10.54 17.91 -0.91
N PRO A 182 -9.89 16.76 -0.63
CA PRO A 182 -8.67 16.38 -1.33
C PRO A 182 -8.91 16.14 -2.83
N LEU A 183 -10.06 15.54 -3.19
CA LEU A 183 -10.40 15.30 -4.58
C LEU A 183 -10.64 16.61 -5.34
N ASN A 184 -11.40 17.53 -4.79
CA ASN A 184 -11.58 18.88 -5.35
C ASN A 184 -10.23 19.62 -5.50
N TRP A 185 -9.36 19.52 -4.51
CA TRP A 185 -8.04 20.16 -4.56
C TRP A 185 -7.17 19.61 -5.70
N VAL A 186 -7.25 18.30 -5.98
CA VAL A 186 -6.56 17.67 -7.11
C VAL A 186 -7.21 18.08 -8.43
N LEU A 187 -8.55 17.94 -8.55
CA LEU A 187 -9.27 18.18 -9.79
C LEU A 187 -9.12 19.63 -10.29
N ARG A 188 -9.21 20.62 -9.40
CA ARG A 188 -9.01 22.04 -9.74
C ARG A 188 -7.63 22.37 -10.33
N ARG A 189 -6.65 21.45 -10.25
CA ARG A 189 -5.32 21.62 -10.84
C ARG A 189 -5.19 20.96 -12.20
N LEU A 190 -6.20 20.23 -12.62
CA LEU A 190 -6.19 19.51 -13.89
C LEU A 190 -6.98 20.31 -14.94
N PRO A 191 -6.40 20.56 -16.11
CA PRO A 191 -7.08 21.27 -17.19
C PRO A 191 -8.34 20.52 -17.62
N GLY A 192 -9.48 21.23 -17.69
CA GLY A 192 -10.73 20.67 -18.19
C GLY A 192 -11.53 19.83 -17.17
N GLU A 193 -11.18 19.86 -15.88
CA GLU A 193 -11.88 19.14 -14.81
C GLU A 193 -12.51 20.12 -13.79
N ASP A 194 -13.26 21.13 -14.29
CA ASP A 194 -13.87 22.17 -13.46
C ASP A 194 -15.19 21.75 -12.79
N GLY A 195 -15.59 20.48 -12.95
CA GLY A 195 -16.81 19.91 -12.38
C GLY A 195 -16.72 19.58 -10.87
N PRO A 196 -17.87 19.31 -10.23
CA PRO A 196 -17.86 18.77 -8.87
C PRO A 196 -17.19 17.40 -8.82
N PRO A 197 -16.63 17.00 -7.67
CA PRO A 197 -16.04 15.69 -7.53
C PRO A 197 -17.08 14.59 -7.77
N PRO A 198 -16.69 13.45 -8.35
CA PRO A 198 -17.58 12.32 -8.51
C PRO A 198 -18.17 11.87 -7.16
N PRO A 199 -19.42 11.39 -7.13
CA PRO A 199 -20.02 10.86 -5.92
C PRO A 199 -19.22 9.65 -5.39
N ALA A 200 -19.40 9.36 -4.09
CA ALA A 200 -18.78 8.17 -3.52
C ALA A 200 -19.32 6.89 -4.17
N PRO A 201 -18.47 5.84 -4.29
CA PRO A 201 -18.90 4.58 -4.87
C PRO A 201 -19.99 3.92 -4.02
N GLN A 202 -20.75 3.03 -4.63
CA GLN A 202 -21.82 2.29 -3.96
C GLN A 202 -21.27 1.48 -2.78
N THR A 203 -22.01 1.41 -1.67
CA THR A 203 -21.57 0.75 -0.44
C THR A 203 -21.28 -0.73 -0.63
N ALA A 204 -22.07 -1.43 -1.45
CA ALA A 204 -21.84 -2.85 -1.76
C ALA A 204 -20.47 -3.07 -2.41
N ASN A 205 -20.07 -2.22 -3.35
CA ASN A 205 -18.76 -2.27 -4.00
C ASN A 205 -17.62 -1.98 -3.01
N VAL A 206 -17.83 -1.04 -2.08
CA VAL A 206 -16.85 -0.74 -1.03
C VAL A 206 -16.67 -1.94 -0.10
N LEU A 207 -17.75 -2.59 0.33
CA LEU A 207 -17.69 -3.79 1.18
C LEU A 207 -16.98 -4.95 0.46
N GLY A 208 -17.31 -5.19 -0.82
CA GLY A 208 -16.61 -6.19 -1.63
C GLY A 208 -15.11 -5.88 -1.77
N ALA A 209 -14.77 -4.62 -2.00
CA ALA A 209 -13.38 -4.17 -2.05
C ALA A 209 -12.67 -4.35 -0.71
N GLN A 210 -13.33 -4.11 0.43
CA GLN A 210 -12.79 -4.35 1.76
C GLN A 210 -12.48 -5.81 2.01
N ALA A 211 -13.39 -6.72 1.64
CA ALA A 211 -13.16 -8.15 1.78
C ALA A 211 -11.90 -8.59 1.00
N LEU A 212 -11.73 -8.09 -0.23
CA LEU A 212 -10.55 -8.37 -1.04
C LEU A 212 -9.27 -7.72 -0.49
N THR A 213 -9.39 -6.54 0.16
CA THR A 213 -8.24 -5.94 0.84
C THR A 213 -7.79 -6.82 2.00
N LEU A 214 -8.72 -7.29 2.84
CA LEU A 214 -8.41 -8.20 3.93
C LEU A 214 -7.77 -9.49 3.42
N ALA A 215 -8.34 -10.10 2.37
CA ALA A 215 -7.76 -11.29 1.75
C ALA A 215 -6.34 -11.04 1.22
N SER A 216 -6.09 -9.86 0.62
CA SER A 216 -4.76 -9.48 0.14
C SER A 216 -3.75 -9.30 1.26
N LEU A 217 -4.17 -8.80 2.43
CA LEU A 217 -3.32 -8.66 3.61
C LEU A 217 -2.99 -10.01 4.24
N ILE A 218 -3.96 -10.92 4.31
CA ILE A 218 -3.72 -12.32 4.74
C ILE A 218 -2.73 -12.99 3.78
N GLY A 219 -2.89 -12.79 2.47
CA GLY A 219 -1.94 -13.28 1.47
C GLY A 219 -0.52 -12.71 1.66
N LEU A 220 -0.41 -11.42 1.95
CA LEU A 220 0.89 -10.77 2.22
C LEU A 220 1.54 -11.30 3.51
N ALA A 221 0.76 -11.53 4.57
CA ALA A 221 1.24 -12.20 5.77
C ALA A 221 1.71 -13.63 5.46
N GLY A 222 0.97 -14.36 4.61
CA GLY A 222 1.37 -15.68 4.11
C GLY A 222 2.72 -15.66 3.38
N VAL A 223 2.97 -14.66 2.54
CA VAL A 223 4.29 -14.46 1.90
C VAL A 223 5.39 -14.34 2.95
N SER A 224 5.17 -13.50 3.98
CA SER A 224 6.15 -13.31 5.06
C SER A 224 6.43 -14.61 5.83
N VAL A 225 5.39 -15.40 6.09
CA VAL A 225 5.52 -16.71 6.78
C VAL A 225 6.29 -17.72 5.92
N VAL A 226 5.97 -17.82 4.64
CA VAL A 226 6.65 -18.76 3.72
C VAL A 226 8.13 -18.41 3.59
N LEU A 227 8.44 -17.13 3.38
CA LEU A 227 9.83 -16.68 3.24
C LEU A 227 10.62 -16.84 4.54
N SER A 228 10.01 -16.56 5.72
CA SER A 228 10.71 -16.77 7.00
C SER A 228 11.04 -18.23 7.25
N ARG A 229 10.13 -19.16 6.87
CA ARG A 229 10.40 -20.60 6.94
C ARG A 229 11.52 -21.02 5.99
N GLY A 230 11.51 -20.49 4.75
CA GLY A 230 12.58 -20.73 3.77
C GLY A 230 13.96 -20.23 4.20
N LEU A 231 13.98 -19.25 5.12
CA LEU A 231 15.18 -18.73 5.78
C LEU A 231 15.52 -19.43 7.09
N SER A 232 14.78 -20.49 7.48
CA SER A 232 14.92 -21.18 8.78
C SER A 232 14.73 -20.26 10.00
N ILE A 233 14.00 -19.13 9.83
CA ILE A 233 13.72 -18.20 10.91
C ILE A 233 12.48 -18.68 11.69
N SER A 234 12.67 -19.08 12.95
CA SER A 234 11.61 -19.53 13.85
C SER A 234 10.91 -18.38 14.56
N THR A 235 10.30 -17.48 13.80
CA THR A 235 9.53 -16.37 14.36
C THR A 235 8.04 -16.70 14.42
N PRO A 236 7.34 -16.46 15.54
CA PRO A 236 5.89 -16.66 15.63
C PRO A 236 5.14 -15.85 14.56
N VAL A 237 4.13 -16.48 13.94
CA VAL A 237 3.36 -15.89 12.82
C VAL A 237 2.78 -14.51 13.17
N TRP A 238 2.30 -14.32 14.41
CA TRP A 238 1.75 -13.06 14.85
C TRP A 238 2.79 -11.92 14.85
N ARG A 239 4.06 -12.20 15.19
CA ARG A 239 5.15 -11.19 15.12
C ARG A 239 5.43 -10.78 13.68
N LEU A 240 5.44 -11.75 12.76
CA LEU A 240 5.58 -11.46 11.33
C LEU A 240 4.40 -10.63 10.79
N ALA A 241 3.17 -10.93 11.24
CA ALA A 241 1.99 -10.15 10.87
C ALA A 241 2.06 -8.70 11.39
N VAL A 242 2.52 -8.50 12.64
CA VAL A 242 2.76 -7.17 13.22
C VAL A 242 3.80 -6.41 12.41
N LEU A 243 4.94 -7.03 12.13
CA LEU A 243 6.00 -6.42 11.31
C LEU A 243 5.50 -6.05 9.92
N ALA A 244 4.75 -6.94 9.27
CA ALA A 244 4.18 -6.68 7.95
C ALA A 244 3.20 -5.49 7.98
N ALA A 245 2.33 -5.39 9.00
CA ALA A 245 1.37 -4.30 9.15
C ALA A 245 2.08 -2.95 9.39
N VAL A 246 3.03 -2.90 10.31
CA VAL A 246 3.80 -1.69 10.61
C VAL A 246 4.68 -1.30 9.43
N GLY A 247 5.33 -2.27 8.78
CA GLY A 247 6.12 -2.04 7.57
C GLY A 247 5.28 -1.50 6.40
N ALA A 248 4.04 -1.99 6.24
CA ALA A 248 3.11 -1.48 5.26
C ALA A 248 2.71 -0.02 5.56
N LEU A 249 2.48 0.32 6.84
CA LEU A 249 2.18 1.70 7.27
C LEU A 249 3.35 2.65 6.98
N VAL A 250 4.58 2.26 7.33
CA VAL A 250 5.78 3.06 7.04
C VAL A 250 5.99 3.24 5.53
N SER A 251 5.63 2.23 4.73
CA SER A 251 5.72 2.33 3.26
C SER A 251 4.72 3.31 2.63
N LEU A 252 3.71 3.77 3.38
CA LEU A 252 2.80 4.84 2.94
C LEU A 252 3.41 6.23 3.06
N ILE A 253 4.41 6.39 3.94
CA ILE A 253 5.13 7.67 4.10
C ILE A 253 6.01 7.88 2.85
N PRO A 254 5.82 8.96 2.09
CA PRO A 254 6.49 9.16 0.79
C PRO A 254 7.94 9.65 0.95
N VAL A 255 8.70 9.07 1.87
CA VAL A 255 10.11 9.43 2.11
C VAL A 255 11.04 8.71 1.14
N THR A 256 10.71 7.45 0.80
CA THR A 256 11.52 6.65 -0.12
C THR A 256 10.64 5.94 -1.15
N THR A 257 11.23 5.55 -2.27
CA THR A 257 10.52 4.79 -3.31
C THR A 257 10.16 3.41 -2.76
N LEU A 258 8.85 3.06 -2.73
CA LEU A 258 8.31 1.80 -2.21
C LEU A 258 8.66 1.48 -0.74
N GLY A 259 9.17 2.45 0.02
CA GLY A 259 9.64 2.20 1.39
C GLY A 259 10.99 1.49 1.47
N ILE A 260 11.73 1.38 0.36
CA ILE A 260 13.07 0.79 0.34
C ILE A 260 13.98 1.60 1.26
N GLY A 261 14.67 0.92 2.15
CA GLY A 261 15.52 1.50 3.19
C GLY A 261 14.75 1.90 4.45
N THR A 262 13.63 2.64 4.37
CA THR A 262 12.86 3.06 5.56
C THR A 262 12.13 1.89 6.21
N ARG A 263 11.46 1.06 5.42
CA ARG A 263 10.81 -0.17 5.90
C ARG A 263 11.84 -1.19 6.39
N ASP A 264 12.96 -1.30 5.69
CA ASP A 264 14.02 -2.25 6.01
C ASP A 264 14.73 -1.85 7.31
N ALA A 265 14.99 -0.54 7.53
CA ALA A 265 15.48 -0.01 8.79
C ALA A 265 14.54 -0.30 9.96
N LEU A 266 13.22 -0.17 9.73
CA LEU A 266 12.22 -0.55 10.73
C LEU A 266 12.30 -2.04 11.05
N TYR A 267 12.42 -2.92 10.05
CA TYR A 267 12.51 -4.36 10.27
C TYR A 267 13.76 -4.74 11.07
N VAL A 268 14.91 -4.16 10.75
CA VAL A 268 16.15 -4.37 11.48
C VAL A 268 16.01 -3.88 12.94
N SER A 269 15.47 -2.68 13.13
CA SER A 269 15.27 -2.12 14.48
C SER A 269 14.24 -2.91 15.31
N ALA A 270 13.16 -3.38 14.66
CA ALA A 270 12.11 -4.13 15.34
C ALA A 270 12.49 -5.60 15.59
N ALA A 271 13.38 -6.17 14.80
CA ALA A 271 13.85 -7.54 14.98
C ALA A 271 14.47 -7.75 16.37
N SER A 272 15.29 -6.83 16.84
CA SER A 272 15.89 -6.86 18.16
C SER A 272 14.84 -6.74 19.28
N LEU A 273 13.84 -5.87 19.12
CA LEU A 273 12.76 -5.66 20.08
C LEU A 273 11.81 -6.86 20.16
N LEU A 274 11.64 -7.59 19.06
CA LEU A 274 10.77 -8.76 18.99
C LEU A 274 11.48 -10.07 19.34
N GLY A 275 12.74 -10.00 19.80
CA GLY A 275 13.54 -11.17 20.17
C GLY A 275 13.87 -12.10 18.99
N THR A 276 13.86 -11.57 17.77
CA THR A 276 14.36 -12.23 16.59
C THR A 276 15.79 -11.77 16.35
N SER A 277 16.71 -12.13 17.28
CA SER A 277 18.12 -11.91 17.05
C SER A 277 18.56 -12.79 15.85
N PRO A 278 19.29 -12.26 14.88
CA PRO A 278 20.00 -13.13 13.93
C PRO A 278 20.99 -13.98 14.77
N ALA A 279 20.87 -15.29 14.61
CA ALA A 279 21.84 -16.23 15.16
C ALA A 279 23.20 -16.04 14.47
#